data_c9ed8e20eb8834231a5a9c534044db31
#
_entry.id   c9ed8e20eb8834231a5a9c534044db31
#
_cell.length_a   1.000
_cell.length_b   1.000
_cell.length_c   1.000
_cell.angle_alpha   90.00
_cell.angle_beta   90.00
_cell.angle_gamma   90.00
#
_symmetry.space_group_name_H-M   'P 1'
#
loop_
_entity.id
_entity.type
_entity.pdbx_description
1 polymer ?
#
loop_
_entity_poly.entity_id
_entity_poly.type
_entity_poly.pdbx_seq_one_letter_code
_entity_poly.pdbx_strand_id
1 'polypeptide(L)'
;MENSQQLPDDFLELCRSITAKRPKAVIEHILQHGLITTEDLKETYGYNHPPRAARDVRESGIPLETFRVTGSDGRKIAAYRFGDISKARFTRLSGRTGLSKQIKKVLMTRHGCKCFIYLEEVNEGELQIDHRVPFEVGGEPDLEPEHFMLLCGSANRAKSWSCEHCHNWNTLKDKSICLSCYWAYPENYEHIAMRQVRRIDLLWEGDDIEIYERLKQRAISIEKELPELVKEIIKREINGPGDS
;
A
#
# COMPACT_ATOMS: atom_id res chain seq x y z
N MET A 1 10.54 -20.49 -34.90
CA MET A 1 11.63 -19.51 -35.10
C MET A 1 11.36 -18.39 -34.12
N GLU A 2 11.98 -18.48 -32.94
CA GLU A 2 11.79 -17.51 -31.85
C GLU A 2 12.58 -16.24 -32.17
N ASN A 3 11.86 -15.15 -32.19
CA ASN A 3 12.40 -13.80 -32.33
C ASN A 3 13.07 -13.45 -31.01
N SER A 4 14.36 -13.75 -30.86
CA SER A 4 15.19 -13.28 -29.74
C SER A 4 15.34 -11.77 -29.89
N GLN A 5 14.32 -11.02 -29.51
CA GLN A 5 14.47 -9.58 -29.35
C GLN A 5 15.55 -9.35 -28.30
N GLN A 6 16.70 -8.90 -28.76
CA GLN A 6 17.80 -8.52 -27.89
C GLN A 6 17.31 -7.38 -26.99
N LEU A 7 17.30 -7.62 -25.67
CA LEU A 7 16.87 -6.62 -24.69
C LEU A 7 17.79 -5.40 -24.77
N PRO A 8 17.26 -4.17 -24.70
CA PRO A 8 18.06 -2.95 -24.71
C PRO A 8 19.08 -2.90 -23.56
N ASP A 9 20.25 -2.35 -23.81
CA ASP A 9 21.35 -2.32 -22.82
C ASP A 9 20.96 -1.56 -21.56
N ASP A 10 20.22 -0.46 -21.67
CA ASP A 10 19.68 0.33 -20.57
C ASP A 10 18.71 -0.49 -19.70
N PHE A 11 17.87 -1.33 -20.31
CA PHE A 11 16.99 -2.23 -19.58
C PHE A 11 17.79 -3.34 -18.86
N LEU A 12 18.83 -3.86 -19.47
CA LEU A 12 19.71 -4.84 -18.83
C LEU A 12 20.47 -4.21 -17.65
N GLU A 13 20.89 -2.96 -17.77
CA GLU A 13 21.52 -2.22 -16.68
C GLU A 13 20.53 -2.01 -15.52
N LEU A 14 19.30 -1.63 -15.82
CA LEU A 14 18.21 -1.55 -14.84
C LEU A 14 18.02 -2.89 -14.12
N CYS A 15 17.93 -3.99 -14.84
CA CYS A 15 17.80 -5.33 -14.26
C CYS A 15 18.97 -5.68 -13.32
N ARG A 16 20.22 -5.37 -13.71
CA ARG A 16 21.41 -5.63 -12.91
C ARG A 16 21.51 -4.76 -11.65
N SER A 17 20.92 -3.59 -11.65
CA SER A 17 20.94 -2.67 -10.52
C SER A 17 20.03 -3.10 -9.37
N ILE A 18 19.12 -4.04 -9.59
CA ILE A 18 18.22 -4.58 -8.56
C ILE A 18 19.00 -5.51 -7.63
N THR A 19 19.23 -5.08 -6.39
CA THR A 19 20.00 -5.81 -5.38
C THR A 19 19.15 -6.60 -4.39
N ALA A 20 17.85 -6.27 -4.26
CA ALA A 20 16.94 -6.95 -3.34
C ALA A 20 16.79 -8.44 -3.73
N LYS A 21 17.02 -9.35 -2.78
CA LYS A 21 17.16 -10.81 -3.00
C LYS A 21 16.03 -11.41 -3.85
N ARG A 22 14.76 -11.12 -3.51
CA ARG A 22 13.63 -11.76 -4.17
C ARG A 22 13.40 -11.26 -5.61
N PRO A 23 13.29 -9.96 -5.90
CA PRO A 23 13.12 -9.50 -7.27
C PRO A 23 14.35 -9.82 -8.13
N LYS A 24 15.58 -9.75 -7.58
CA LYS A 24 16.80 -10.14 -8.28
C LYS A 24 16.73 -11.58 -8.79
N ALA A 25 16.37 -12.54 -7.94
CA ALA A 25 16.25 -13.95 -8.32
C ALA A 25 15.22 -14.16 -9.44
N VAL A 26 14.09 -13.47 -9.40
CA VAL A 26 13.06 -13.54 -10.46
C VAL A 26 13.58 -12.97 -11.78
N ILE A 27 14.24 -11.82 -11.74
CA ILE A 27 14.79 -11.13 -12.91
C ILE A 27 15.88 -12.00 -13.57
N GLU A 28 16.82 -12.52 -12.78
CA GLU A 28 17.90 -13.39 -13.26
C GLU A 28 17.35 -14.67 -13.92
N HIS A 29 16.32 -15.28 -13.33
CA HIS A 29 15.68 -16.45 -13.91
C HIS A 29 15.01 -16.11 -15.26
N ILE A 30 14.29 -14.98 -15.34
CA ILE A 30 13.65 -14.57 -16.61
C ILE A 30 14.70 -14.21 -17.67
N LEU A 31 15.80 -13.56 -17.30
CA LEU A 31 16.91 -13.28 -18.22
C LEU A 31 17.53 -14.57 -18.79
N GLN A 32 17.59 -15.62 -18.00
CA GLN A 32 18.20 -16.90 -18.38
C GLN A 32 17.24 -17.81 -19.15
N HIS A 33 15.97 -17.86 -18.75
CA HIS A 33 14.99 -18.85 -19.22
C HIS A 33 13.81 -18.24 -20.02
N GLY A 34 13.73 -16.91 -20.12
CA GLY A 34 12.68 -16.19 -20.81
C GLY A 34 11.39 -15.98 -20.02
N LEU A 35 11.09 -16.86 -19.06
CA LEU A 35 9.93 -16.79 -18.19
C LEU A 35 10.22 -17.46 -16.84
N ILE A 36 9.36 -17.21 -15.86
CA ILE A 36 9.35 -17.92 -14.57
C ILE A 36 7.92 -18.31 -14.20
N THR A 37 7.72 -19.53 -13.74
CA THR A 37 6.40 -20.02 -13.32
C THR A 37 6.20 -19.91 -11.80
N THR A 38 4.96 -20.04 -11.36
CA THR A 38 4.67 -20.15 -9.91
C THR A 38 5.23 -21.44 -9.31
N GLU A 39 5.44 -22.48 -10.09
CA GLU A 39 6.14 -23.71 -9.71
C GLU A 39 7.63 -23.44 -9.48
N ASP A 40 8.34 -22.79 -10.41
CA ASP A 40 9.74 -22.43 -10.26
C ASP A 40 9.96 -21.57 -9.02
N LEU A 41 9.09 -20.61 -8.80
CA LEU A 41 9.16 -19.71 -7.62
C LEU A 41 9.04 -20.48 -6.30
N LYS A 42 8.20 -21.51 -6.26
CA LYS A 42 7.99 -22.34 -5.08
C LYS A 42 9.09 -23.40 -4.90
N GLU A 43 9.39 -24.16 -5.95
CA GLU A 43 10.26 -25.35 -5.89
C GLU A 43 11.73 -24.99 -5.93
N THR A 44 12.11 -24.06 -6.81
CA THR A 44 13.53 -23.66 -6.98
C THR A 44 13.95 -22.60 -5.96
N TYR A 45 13.06 -21.62 -5.67
CA TYR A 45 13.39 -20.47 -4.83
C TYR A 45 12.75 -20.50 -3.44
N GLY A 46 11.87 -21.46 -3.14
CA GLY A 46 11.21 -21.61 -1.84
C GLY A 46 10.23 -20.48 -1.50
N TYR A 47 9.70 -19.76 -2.51
CA TYR A 47 8.77 -18.64 -2.28
C TYR A 47 7.33 -19.14 -2.16
N ASN A 48 6.83 -19.25 -0.94
CA ASN A 48 5.49 -19.75 -0.63
C ASN A 48 4.36 -18.86 -1.19
N HIS A 49 4.65 -17.62 -1.56
CA HIS A 49 3.70 -16.67 -2.15
C HIS A 49 4.22 -16.13 -3.49
N PRO A 50 4.17 -16.93 -4.58
CA PRO A 50 4.68 -16.55 -5.89
C PRO A 50 4.19 -15.20 -6.43
N PRO A 51 2.91 -14.80 -6.29
CA PRO A 51 2.43 -13.51 -6.77
C PRO A 51 3.14 -12.31 -6.12
N ARG A 52 3.59 -12.47 -4.87
CA ARG A 52 4.36 -11.42 -4.18
C ARG A 52 5.73 -11.22 -4.81
N ALA A 53 6.39 -12.28 -5.26
CA ALA A 53 7.67 -12.16 -5.94
C ALA A 53 7.55 -11.38 -7.26
N ALA A 54 6.52 -11.64 -8.05
CA ALA A 54 6.23 -10.88 -9.27
C ALA A 54 5.87 -9.41 -8.97
N ARG A 55 5.14 -9.16 -7.88
CA ARG A 55 4.84 -7.81 -7.42
C ARG A 55 6.11 -7.04 -7.04
N ASP A 56 7.01 -7.64 -6.28
CA ASP A 56 8.28 -7.01 -5.87
C ASP A 56 9.12 -6.59 -7.09
N VAL A 57 9.09 -7.38 -8.19
CA VAL A 57 9.77 -7.02 -9.46
C VAL A 57 9.11 -5.80 -10.11
N ARG A 58 7.76 -5.76 -10.17
CA ARG A 58 7.04 -4.60 -10.72
C ARG A 58 7.27 -3.34 -9.88
N GLU A 59 7.30 -3.48 -8.58
CA GLU A 59 7.63 -2.40 -7.65
C GLU A 59 9.06 -1.90 -7.82
N SER A 60 9.98 -2.75 -8.28
CA SER A 60 11.34 -2.35 -8.65
C SER A 60 11.44 -1.64 -10.01
N GLY A 61 10.32 -1.36 -10.67
CA GLY A 61 10.29 -0.66 -11.95
C GLY A 61 10.44 -1.54 -13.17
N ILE A 62 10.53 -2.87 -13.03
CA ILE A 62 10.62 -3.81 -14.13
C ILE A 62 9.20 -4.28 -14.52
N PRO A 63 8.73 -4.03 -15.74
CA PRO A 63 7.41 -4.48 -16.18
C PRO A 63 7.37 -6.00 -16.35
N LEU A 64 6.38 -6.65 -15.75
CA LEU A 64 6.11 -8.07 -15.93
C LEU A 64 4.71 -8.30 -16.51
N GLU A 65 4.62 -9.13 -17.51
CA GLU A 65 3.38 -9.69 -18.03
C GLU A 65 3.06 -11.00 -17.30
N THR A 66 1.78 -11.22 -16.98
CA THR A 66 1.30 -12.48 -16.41
C THR A 66 0.48 -13.23 -17.43
N PHE A 67 0.78 -14.50 -17.61
CA PHE A 67 0.03 -15.39 -18.51
C PHE A 67 -0.12 -16.77 -17.88
N ARG A 68 -0.79 -17.70 -18.58
CA ARG A 68 -1.03 -19.06 -18.10
C ARG A 68 -0.26 -20.09 -18.91
N VAL A 69 0.42 -20.99 -18.21
CA VAL A 69 1.08 -22.17 -18.79
C VAL A 69 0.53 -23.44 -18.15
N THR A 70 0.82 -24.60 -18.75
CA THR A 70 0.50 -25.88 -18.13
C THR A 70 1.65 -26.29 -17.23
N GLY A 71 1.36 -26.50 -15.94
CA GLY A 71 2.34 -26.95 -14.93
C GLY A 71 2.67 -28.44 -15.06
N SER A 72 3.57 -28.91 -14.21
CA SER A 72 4.03 -30.31 -14.16
C SER A 72 2.89 -31.29 -13.84
N ASP A 73 1.88 -30.85 -13.08
CA ASP A 73 0.69 -31.62 -12.71
C ASP A 73 -0.46 -31.54 -13.74
N GLY A 74 -0.22 -30.89 -14.90
CA GLY A 74 -1.21 -30.72 -15.98
C GLY A 74 -2.19 -29.55 -15.75
N ARG A 75 -2.13 -28.85 -14.60
CA ARG A 75 -3.01 -27.71 -14.30
C ARG A 75 -2.48 -26.42 -14.92
N LYS A 76 -3.39 -25.46 -15.11
CA LYS A 76 -3.01 -24.12 -15.58
C LYS A 76 -2.49 -23.28 -14.41
N ILE A 77 -1.21 -22.96 -14.45
CA ILE A 77 -0.51 -22.14 -13.47
C ILE A 77 -0.14 -20.77 -14.06
N ALA A 78 0.12 -19.78 -13.21
CA ALA A 78 0.60 -18.49 -13.66
C ALA A 78 2.10 -18.53 -13.99
N ALA A 79 2.49 -17.82 -15.03
CA ALA A 79 3.86 -17.57 -15.43
C ALA A 79 4.06 -16.06 -15.67
N TYR A 80 5.30 -15.62 -15.51
CA TYR A 80 5.70 -14.22 -15.64
C TYR A 80 6.87 -14.12 -16.63
N ARG A 81 6.82 -13.11 -17.49
CA ARG A 81 7.90 -12.71 -18.38
C ARG A 81 8.03 -11.20 -18.40
N PHE A 82 9.10 -10.66 -18.96
CA PHE A 82 9.20 -9.22 -19.15
C PHE A 82 8.04 -8.76 -20.05
N GLY A 83 7.39 -7.68 -19.61
CA GLY A 83 6.31 -7.04 -20.35
C GLY A 83 6.85 -5.97 -21.29
N ASP A 84 6.01 -4.98 -21.58
CA ASP A 84 6.38 -3.84 -22.44
C ASP A 84 7.52 -3.03 -21.80
N ILE A 85 8.72 -3.15 -22.35
CA ILE A 85 9.95 -2.52 -21.82
C ILE A 85 9.87 -0.99 -21.84
N SER A 86 9.08 -0.40 -22.74
CA SER A 86 8.88 1.05 -22.77
C SER A 86 8.24 1.59 -21.48
N LYS A 87 7.62 0.71 -20.69
CA LYS A 87 7.03 0.99 -19.37
C LYS A 87 8.00 0.76 -18.21
N ALA A 88 9.26 0.42 -18.48
CA ALA A 88 10.27 0.30 -17.44
C ALA A 88 10.54 1.66 -16.78
N ARG A 89 10.67 1.67 -15.45
CA ARG A 89 10.84 2.89 -14.68
C ARG A 89 12.30 3.02 -14.22
N PHE A 90 13.10 3.70 -15.00
CA PHE A 90 14.53 3.90 -14.75
C PHE A 90 14.82 4.80 -13.52
N THR A 91 13.87 5.63 -13.11
CA THR A 91 14.02 6.60 -12.00
C THR A 91 14.00 5.97 -10.60
N ARG A 92 13.65 4.68 -10.45
CA ARG A 92 13.57 4.02 -9.13
C ARG A 92 14.91 3.54 -8.55
N LEU A 93 16.01 3.70 -9.25
CA LEU A 93 17.32 3.12 -8.88
C LEU A 93 18.13 3.92 -7.86
N SER A 94 17.84 5.18 -7.66
CA SER A 94 18.60 6.02 -6.76
C SER A 94 17.85 6.30 -5.46
N GLY A 95 18.07 5.50 -4.43
CA GLY A 95 18.05 6.04 -3.09
C GLY A 95 16.89 5.74 -2.14
N ARG A 96 16.05 4.74 -2.37
CA ARG A 96 14.95 4.43 -1.41
C ARG A 96 15.41 4.06 0.01
N THR A 97 16.59 3.47 0.20
CA THR A 97 17.01 2.96 1.51
C THR A 97 17.68 4.00 2.41
N GLY A 98 18.42 4.94 1.86
CA GLY A 98 19.13 5.96 2.65
C GLY A 98 18.24 7.15 3.02
N LEU A 99 17.49 7.65 2.06
CA LEU A 99 16.60 8.81 2.21
C LEU A 99 15.41 8.50 3.10
N SER A 100 14.86 7.30 3.01
CA SER A 100 13.75 6.88 3.87
C SER A 100 14.10 6.91 5.36
N LYS A 101 15.34 6.57 5.77
CA LYS A 101 15.75 6.59 7.17
C LYS A 101 15.85 8.02 7.74
N GLN A 102 16.36 8.97 6.97
CA GLN A 102 16.46 10.37 7.40
C GLN A 102 15.08 11.00 7.53
N ILE A 103 14.22 10.84 6.53
CA ILE A 103 12.85 11.33 6.55
C ILE A 103 12.09 10.69 7.72
N LYS A 104 12.21 9.37 7.94
CA LYS A 104 11.60 8.70 9.09
C LYS A 104 12.02 9.35 10.40
N LYS A 105 13.32 9.60 10.60
CA LYS A 105 13.84 10.23 11.81
C LYS A 105 13.27 11.64 12.00
N VAL A 106 13.18 12.43 10.94
CA VAL A 106 12.60 13.79 11.01
C VAL A 106 11.12 13.72 11.36
N LEU A 107 10.34 12.86 10.72
CA LEU A 107 8.91 12.70 11.01
C LEU A 107 8.68 12.22 12.44
N MET A 108 9.47 11.26 12.94
CA MET A 108 9.39 10.80 14.33
C MET A 108 9.78 11.88 15.33
N THR A 109 10.77 12.71 15.02
CA THR A 109 11.15 13.86 15.90
C THR A 109 10.03 14.89 15.96
N ARG A 110 9.32 15.15 14.86
CA ARG A 110 8.23 16.15 14.78
C ARG A 110 6.91 15.65 15.37
N HIS A 111 6.57 14.39 15.15
CA HIS A 111 5.23 13.85 15.42
C HIS A 111 5.19 12.71 16.43
N GLY A 112 6.36 12.29 16.93
CA GLY A 112 6.48 11.11 17.79
C GLY A 112 6.36 9.80 16.99
N CYS A 113 6.41 8.68 17.69
CA CYS A 113 6.24 7.35 17.12
C CYS A 113 4.75 7.00 16.97
N LYS A 114 4.02 7.79 16.17
CA LYS A 114 2.57 7.63 15.97
C LYS A 114 2.22 7.29 14.51
N CYS A 115 1.22 6.43 14.34
CA CYS A 115 0.57 6.22 13.05
C CYS A 115 -0.29 7.45 12.70
N PHE A 116 -0.06 8.07 11.53
CA PHE A 116 -0.80 9.28 11.11
C PHE A 116 -2.29 9.02 10.85
N ILE A 117 -2.68 7.78 10.59
CA ILE A 117 -4.08 7.42 10.31
C ILE A 117 -4.83 7.09 11.60
N TYR A 118 -4.25 6.24 12.47
CA TYR A 118 -4.94 5.77 13.67
C TYR A 118 -4.61 6.59 14.92
N LEU A 119 -3.58 7.45 14.84
CA LEU A 119 -3.06 8.29 15.91
C LEU A 119 -2.54 7.50 17.13
N GLU A 120 -2.40 6.19 16.99
CA GLU A 120 -1.86 5.29 18.01
C GLU A 120 -0.34 5.39 18.09
N GLU A 121 0.20 5.25 19.28
CA GLU A 121 1.63 5.07 19.50
C GLU A 121 2.04 3.67 19.03
N VAL A 122 3.12 3.61 18.27
CA VAL A 122 3.61 2.37 17.66
C VAL A 122 5.13 2.31 17.83
N ASN A 123 5.66 1.10 18.05
CA ASN A 123 7.10 0.94 18.11
C ASN A 123 7.79 1.43 16.82
N GLU A 124 8.96 2.05 16.96
CA GLU A 124 9.71 2.58 15.81
C GLU A 124 9.88 1.55 14.69
N GLY A 125 10.17 0.28 15.02
CA GLY A 125 10.37 -0.79 14.05
C GLY A 125 9.14 -1.16 13.24
N GLU A 126 7.94 -0.86 13.74
CA GLU A 126 6.65 -1.16 13.10
C GLU A 126 6.15 -0.03 12.22
N LEU A 127 6.69 1.19 12.39
CA LEU A 127 6.37 2.32 11.56
C LEU A 127 7.06 2.24 10.20
N GLN A 128 6.29 2.49 9.17
CA GLN A 128 6.71 2.55 7.77
C GLN A 128 6.51 3.96 7.23
N ILE A 129 7.44 4.43 6.39
CA ILE A 129 7.24 5.68 5.65
C ILE A 129 6.42 5.37 4.41
N ASP A 130 5.44 6.19 4.16
CA ASP A 130 4.69 6.16 2.91
C ASP A 130 4.50 7.57 2.35
N HIS A 131 4.29 7.68 1.06
CA HIS A 131 3.97 8.94 0.40
C HIS A 131 2.56 9.40 0.80
N ARG A 132 2.36 10.68 1.14
CA ARG A 132 1.00 11.20 1.36
C ARG A 132 0.17 11.04 0.08
N VAL A 133 0.59 11.64 -1.01
CA VAL A 133 0.03 11.37 -2.35
C VAL A 133 0.71 10.13 -2.92
N PRO A 134 -0.05 9.10 -3.33
CA PRO A 134 0.54 7.89 -3.88
C PRO A 134 1.46 8.18 -5.05
N PHE A 135 2.62 7.51 -5.10
CA PHE A 135 3.58 7.65 -6.19
C PHE A 135 2.94 7.48 -7.59
N GLU A 136 2.02 6.55 -7.75
CA GLU A 136 1.33 6.27 -9.02
C GLU A 136 0.49 7.45 -9.53
N VAL A 137 0.15 8.41 -8.66
CA VAL A 137 -0.61 9.61 -8.98
C VAL A 137 0.27 10.84 -9.00
N GLY A 138 1.09 11.02 -7.98
CA GLY A 138 1.89 12.24 -7.78
C GLY A 138 3.31 12.19 -8.36
N GLY A 139 3.79 11.01 -8.78
CA GLY A 139 5.18 10.80 -9.17
C GLY A 139 6.14 10.87 -7.97
N GLU A 140 7.43 11.05 -8.24
CA GLU A 140 8.45 11.25 -7.19
C GLU A 140 8.33 12.68 -6.65
N PRO A 141 8.01 12.84 -5.36
CA PRO A 141 7.99 14.15 -4.75
C PRO A 141 9.41 14.60 -4.42
N ASP A 142 9.59 15.89 -4.18
CA ASP A 142 10.75 16.39 -3.50
C ASP A 142 10.89 15.71 -2.13
N LEU A 143 12.14 15.55 -1.66
CA LEU A 143 12.44 14.80 -0.44
C LEU A 143 12.10 15.56 0.85
N GLU A 144 11.12 16.45 0.77
CA GLU A 144 10.62 17.18 1.94
C GLU A 144 9.74 16.28 2.81
N PRO A 145 9.92 16.28 4.13
CA PRO A 145 9.16 15.43 5.05
C PRO A 145 7.64 15.55 4.93
N GLU A 146 7.17 16.72 4.51
CA GLU A 146 5.74 17.06 4.32
C GLU A 146 5.04 16.20 3.25
N HIS A 147 5.80 15.62 2.33
CA HIS A 147 5.28 14.71 1.31
C HIS A 147 5.12 13.27 1.79
N PHE A 148 5.57 13.00 3.00
CA PHE A 148 5.57 11.65 3.58
C PHE A 148 4.76 11.59 4.87
N MET A 149 4.45 10.38 5.29
CA MET A 149 3.73 10.11 6.53
C MET A 149 4.22 8.80 7.16
N LEU A 150 4.05 8.68 8.48
CA LEU A 150 4.34 7.46 9.22
C LEU A 150 3.08 6.64 9.38
N LEU A 151 3.12 5.38 8.98
CA LEU A 151 2.00 4.46 9.06
C LEU A 151 2.41 3.17 9.78
N CYS A 152 1.53 2.64 10.62
CA CYS A 152 1.64 1.25 11.04
C CYS A 152 1.29 0.31 9.87
N GLY A 153 1.68 -0.96 9.97
CA GLY A 153 1.49 -1.92 8.89
C GLY A 153 0.02 -2.12 8.47
N SER A 154 -0.94 -2.00 9.40
CA SER A 154 -2.38 -2.09 9.10
C SER A 154 -2.88 -0.87 8.32
N ALA A 155 -2.51 0.34 8.75
CA ALA A 155 -2.87 1.58 8.06
C ALA A 155 -2.27 1.63 6.64
N ASN A 156 -1.01 1.20 6.49
CA ASN A 156 -0.35 1.17 5.19
C ASN A 156 -1.06 0.21 4.20
N ARG A 157 -1.45 -0.98 4.66
CA ARG A 157 -2.24 -1.91 3.84
C ARG A 157 -3.63 -1.36 3.49
N ALA A 158 -4.32 -0.74 4.45
CA ALA A 158 -5.64 -0.16 4.23
C ALA A 158 -5.58 1.00 3.22
N LYS A 159 -4.58 1.87 3.33
CA LYS A 159 -4.33 2.94 2.36
C LYS A 159 -4.04 2.38 0.97
N SER A 160 -3.10 1.44 0.84
CA SER A 160 -2.76 0.82 -0.44
C SER A 160 -3.98 0.22 -1.11
N TRP A 161 -4.76 -0.58 -0.37
CA TRP A 161 -5.98 -1.18 -0.91
C TRP A 161 -6.99 -0.13 -1.37
N SER A 162 -7.22 0.90 -0.56
CA SER A 162 -8.18 1.97 -0.87
C SER A 162 -7.76 2.77 -2.10
N CYS A 163 -6.47 3.11 -2.21
CA CYS A 163 -5.91 3.82 -3.36
C CYS A 163 -5.98 2.99 -4.64
N GLU A 164 -5.62 1.71 -4.60
CA GLU A 164 -5.67 0.79 -5.73
C GLU A 164 -7.11 0.62 -6.30
N HIS A 165 -8.15 0.86 -5.48
CA HIS A 165 -9.55 0.81 -5.88
C HIS A 165 -10.15 2.21 -6.13
N CYS A 166 -9.34 3.25 -6.12
CA CYS A 166 -9.78 4.62 -6.36
C CYS A 166 -9.76 4.95 -7.86
N HIS A 167 -10.83 5.59 -8.35
CA HIS A 167 -10.89 6.02 -9.74
C HIS A 167 -9.76 7.00 -10.11
N ASN A 168 -9.36 7.87 -9.18
CA ASN A 168 -8.22 8.76 -9.41
C ASN A 168 -6.91 7.98 -9.63
N TRP A 169 -6.67 6.95 -8.81
CA TRP A 169 -5.50 6.08 -8.97
C TRP A 169 -5.48 5.36 -10.32
N ASN A 170 -6.64 4.86 -10.75
CA ASN A 170 -6.70 4.02 -11.95
C ASN A 170 -6.78 4.83 -13.25
N THR A 171 -7.42 6.01 -13.21
CA THR A 171 -7.82 6.71 -14.43
C THR A 171 -7.35 8.15 -14.49
N LEU A 172 -7.72 9.01 -13.52
CA LEU A 172 -7.52 10.45 -13.63
C LEU A 172 -6.07 10.87 -13.40
N LYS A 173 -5.38 10.24 -12.45
CA LYS A 173 -4.00 10.58 -12.08
C LYS A 173 -3.80 12.04 -11.65
N ASP A 174 -4.84 12.66 -11.10
CA ASP A 174 -4.82 14.05 -10.65
C ASP A 174 -4.36 14.15 -9.19
N LYS A 175 -3.20 14.77 -8.98
CA LYS A 175 -2.62 15.01 -7.65
C LYS A 175 -3.54 15.85 -6.75
N SER A 176 -4.27 16.81 -7.31
CA SER A 176 -5.12 17.73 -6.54
C SER A 176 -6.24 16.99 -5.79
N ILE A 177 -6.79 15.92 -6.40
CA ILE A 177 -7.79 15.07 -5.76
C ILE A 177 -7.22 14.37 -4.50
N CYS A 178 -5.96 13.95 -4.55
CA CYS A 178 -5.31 13.31 -3.39
C CYS A 178 -5.04 14.31 -2.25
N LEU A 179 -4.86 15.60 -2.54
CA LEU A 179 -4.58 16.61 -1.52
C LEU A 179 -5.76 16.84 -0.55
N SER A 180 -6.99 16.50 -0.96
CA SER A 180 -8.18 16.54 -0.09
C SER A 180 -8.69 15.15 0.33
N CYS A 181 -7.84 14.10 0.18
CA CYS A 181 -8.20 12.74 0.53
C CYS A 181 -7.72 12.36 1.94
N TYR A 182 -8.56 11.69 2.72
CA TYR A 182 -8.24 11.14 4.04
C TYR A 182 -6.92 10.36 4.08
N TRP A 183 -6.64 9.56 3.06
CA TRP A 183 -5.43 8.74 3.02
C TRP A 183 -4.14 9.54 2.83
N ALA A 184 -4.24 10.78 2.38
CA ALA A 184 -3.10 11.68 2.25
C ALA A 184 -3.04 12.70 3.40
N TYR A 185 -4.20 13.25 3.78
CA TYR A 185 -4.33 14.30 4.79
C TYR A 185 -5.47 13.98 5.76
N PRO A 186 -5.29 13.02 6.68
CA PRO A 186 -6.32 12.63 7.64
C PRO A 186 -6.72 13.77 8.57
N GLU A 187 -5.86 14.76 8.75
CA GLU A 187 -6.09 15.97 9.54
C GLU A 187 -7.05 16.96 8.87
N ASN A 188 -7.14 16.95 7.52
CA ASN A 188 -8.01 17.85 6.77
C ASN A 188 -8.39 17.24 5.42
N TYR A 189 -9.56 16.63 5.33
CA TYR A 189 -10.00 15.92 4.12
C TYR A 189 -11.49 16.15 3.83
N GLU A 190 -11.86 16.00 2.56
CA GLU A 190 -13.23 16.14 2.07
C GLU A 190 -13.83 14.79 1.65
N HIS A 191 -12.98 13.81 1.30
CA HIS A 191 -13.41 12.50 0.79
C HIS A 191 -12.43 11.40 1.18
N ILE A 192 -12.85 10.15 1.03
CA ILE A 192 -12.00 8.95 1.11
C ILE A 192 -12.07 8.24 -0.24
N ALA A 193 -10.96 8.18 -0.98
CA ALA A 193 -10.91 7.54 -2.30
C ALA A 193 -12.07 7.99 -3.22
N MET A 194 -12.29 9.29 -3.32
CA MET A 194 -13.36 9.96 -4.09
C MET A 194 -14.80 9.73 -3.56
N ARG A 195 -14.96 9.09 -2.41
CA ARG A 195 -16.27 8.96 -1.76
C ARG A 195 -16.45 10.10 -0.75
N GLN A 196 -17.58 10.78 -0.75
CA GLN A 196 -17.94 11.77 0.28
C GLN A 196 -18.29 11.05 1.59
N VAL A 197 -17.27 10.53 2.26
CA VAL A 197 -17.36 9.77 3.51
C VAL A 197 -16.47 10.43 4.53
N ARG A 198 -16.88 10.42 5.79
CA ARG A 198 -16.04 10.76 6.94
C ARG A 198 -15.88 9.52 7.78
N ARG A 199 -14.69 9.35 8.34
CA ARG A 199 -14.34 8.23 9.20
C ARG A 199 -13.78 8.75 10.52
N ILE A 200 -14.13 8.09 11.59
CA ILE A 200 -13.51 8.23 12.91
C ILE A 200 -13.22 6.84 13.43
N ASP A 201 -12.03 6.64 13.93
CA ASP A 201 -11.62 5.41 14.63
C ASP A 201 -11.48 5.77 16.10
N LEU A 202 -12.07 4.96 17.00
CA LEU A 202 -12.02 5.13 18.42
C LEU A 202 -11.29 3.94 19.03
N LEU A 203 -10.25 4.20 19.80
CA LEU A 203 -9.53 3.23 20.60
C LEU A 203 -10.00 3.33 22.06
N TRP A 204 -10.21 2.21 22.69
CA TRP A 204 -10.65 2.08 24.08
C TRP A 204 -9.60 1.34 24.87
N GLU A 205 -8.94 2.01 25.81
CA GLU A 205 -7.85 1.46 26.62
C GLU A 205 -8.09 1.72 28.11
N GLY A 206 -7.44 0.92 28.94
CA GLY A 206 -7.51 1.09 30.39
C GLY A 206 -8.94 1.08 30.92
N ASP A 207 -9.32 2.11 31.64
CA ASP A 207 -10.65 2.25 32.27
C ASP A 207 -11.78 2.46 31.24
N ASP A 208 -11.45 2.91 30.03
CA ASP A 208 -12.44 3.12 28.97
C ASP A 208 -12.98 1.79 28.40
N ILE A 209 -12.29 0.67 28.61
CA ILE A 209 -12.76 -0.66 28.17
C ILE A 209 -14.12 -0.98 28.81
N GLU A 210 -14.36 -0.60 30.07
CA GLU A 210 -15.65 -0.83 30.72
C GLU A 210 -16.77 -0.04 30.03
N ILE A 211 -16.50 1.17 29.55
CA ILE A 211 -17.46 1.98 28.80
C ILE A 211 -17.80 1.29 27.47
N TYR A 212 -16.79 0.75 26.76
CA TYR A 212 -17.00 -0.01 25.53
C TYR A 212 -17.90 -1.24 25.77
N GLU A 213 -17.63 -2.04 26.82
CA GLU A 213 -18.44 -3.23 27.10
C GLU A 213 -19.89 -2.86 27.46
N ARG A 214 -20.10 -1.78 28.18
CA ARG A 214 -21.46 -1.24 28.46
C ARG A 214 -22.18 -0.81 27.19
N LEU A 215 -21.49 -0.10 26.28
CA LEU A 215 -22.06 0.27 24.96
C LEU A 215 -22.43 -0.95 24.14
N LYS A 216 -21.56 -1.95 24.11
CA LYS A 216 -21.78 -3.22 23.40
C LYS A 216 -23.01 -3.97 23.94
N GLN A 217 -23.13 -4.10 25.26
CA GLN A 217 -24.29 -4.75 25.89
C GLN A 217 -25.59 -3.98 25.58
N ARG A 218 -25.53 -2.66 25.60
CA ARG A 218 -26.67 -1.83 25.24
C ARG A 218 -27.06 -2.00 23.77
N ALA A 219 -26.11 -2.04 22.84
CA ALA A 219 -26.38 -2.30 21.43
C ALA A 219 -27.10 -3.63 21.23
N ILE A 220 -26.60 -4.71 21.88
CA ILE A 220 -27.23 -6.03 21.85
C ILE A 220 -28.66 -5.98 22.41
N SER A 221 -28.88 -5.31 23.55
CA SER A 221 -30.22 -5.25 24.18
C SER A 221 -31.28 -4.56 23.35
N ILE A 222 -30.89 -3.68 22.41
CA ILE A 222 -31.78 -2.96 21.52
C ILE A 222 -31.71 -3.44 20.06
N GLU A 223 -31.03 -4.58 19.83
CA GLU A 223 -30.87 -5.21 18.50
C GLU A 223 -30.27 -4.26 17.45
N LYS A 224 -29.28 -3.43 17.85
CA LYS A 224 -28.55 -2.52 16.96
C LYS A 224 -27.07 -2.87 16.86
N GLU A 225 -26.48 -2.54 15.71
CA GLU A 225 -25.04 -2.58 15.56
C GLU A 225 -24.36 -1.49 16.41
N LEU A 226 -23.24 -1.82 17.06
CA LEU A 226 -22.53 -0.89 17.94
C LEU A 226 -22.15 0.44 17.25
N PRO A 227 -21.65 0.48 15.99
CA PRO A 227 -21.36 1.74 15.30
C PRO A 227 -22.60 2.62 15.08
N GLU A 228 -23.78 2.02 14.91
CA GLU A 228 -25.04 2.75 14.76
C GLU A 228 -25.47 3.39 16.07
N LEU A 229 -25.40 2.63 17.17
CA LEU A 229 -25.70 3.15 18.49
C LEU A 229 -24.78 4.35 18.85
N VAL A 230 -23.46 4.21 18.59
CA VAL A 230 -22.50 5.28 18.85
C VAL A 230 -22.83 6.55 18.05
N LYS A 231 -23.15 6.40 16.75
CA LYS A 231 -23.61 7.54 15.92
C LYS A 231 -24.87 8.19 16.44
N GLU A 232 -25.82 7.43 16.94
CA GLU A 232 -27.07 7.99 17.53
C GLU A 232 -26.79 8.76 18.80
N ILE A 233 -25.92 8.25 19.68
CA ILE A 233 -25.51 8.95 20.89
C ILE A 233 -24.85 10.29 20.53
N ILE A 234 -23.90 10.28 19.61
CA ILE A 234 -23.19 11.48 19.15
C ILE A 234 -24.19 12.49 18.53
N LYS A 235 -25.10 12.02 17.65
CA LYS A 235 -26.12 12.89 17.04
C LYS A 235 -27.00 13.56 18.10
N ARG A 236 -27.44 12.80 19.09
CA ARG A 236 -28.29 13.32 20.18
C ARG A 236 -27.55 14.40 21.00
N GLU A 237 -26.26 14.17 21.27
CA GLU A 237 -25.44 15.14 22.02
C GLU A 237 -25.22 16.43 21.25
N ILE A 238 -24.96 16.33 19.94
CA ILE A 238 -24.71 17.50 19.08
C ILE A 238 -25.97 18.32 18.84
N ASN A 239 -27.10 17.67 18.59
CA ASN A 239 -28.35 18.36 18.24
C ASN A 239 -29.15 18.83 19.47
N GLY A 240 -28.75 18.41 20.70
CA GLY A 240 -29.48 18.74 21.92
C GLY A 240 -30.80 17.95 22.08
N PRO A 241 -31.50 18.06 23.24
CA PRO A 241 -32.74 17.32 23.52
C PRO A 241 -33.99 17.84 22.80
N GLY A 242 -33.87 18.60 21.69
CA GLY A 242 -34.98 19.35 21.13
C GLY A 242 -35.29 19.22 19.63
N ASP A 243 -34.44 18.56 18.82
CA ASP A 243 -34.69 18.40 17.37
C ASP A 243 -34.88 16.91 17.03
N SER A 244 -36.05 16.37 17.21
CA SER A 244 -36.54 15.09 16.70
C SER A 244 -37.84 15.27 15.89
#